data_9e123399a6f223a5a3f6a1ee417229aa
#
_entry.id   9e123399a6f223a5a3f6a1ee417229aa
#
_cell.length_a   1.000
_cell.length_b   1.000
_cell.length_c   1.000
_cell.angle_alpha   90.00
_cell.angle_beta   90.00
_cell.angle_gamma   90.00
#
_symmetry.space_group_name_H-M   'P 1'
#
loop_
_entity.id
_entity.type
_entity.pdbx_description
1 polymer ?
#
loop_
_entity_poly.entity_id
_entity_poly.type
_entity_poly.pdbx_seq_one_letter_code
_entity_poly.pdbx_strand_id
1 'polypeptide(L)'
;MSRETGMQGLVVGLGSSCGVRTAAVWSALRLAVPDLTAITAFATIDRRRDEPGLLAVIREHGAPLHCYPADELDAVEVPCPSDSVRDHVGTRSVAEAAALLAARDLGGGSLIVPKQRGEHVTVAVAALRPLWISSACTACGACLRTCPERALRAAPQRPTVIEIRCTSCGECVEICPTDAITLRDERRAWDFGAGTARRGSCPPASFSTQADDVPVDRRN
;
A
#
# COMPACT_ATOMS: atom_id res chain seq x y z
N MET A 1 -3.39 -30.03 -10.30
CA MET A 1 -2.63 -29.26 -9.31
C MET A 1 -2.98 -27.80 -9.56
N SER A 2 -3.87 -27.27 -8.75
CA SER A 2 -4.28 -25.87 -8.85
C SER A 2 -3.07 -25.00 -8.45
N ARG A 3 -2.57 -24.20 -9.40
CA ARG A 3 -1.57 -23.17 -9.08
C ARG A 3 -2.24 -22.17 -8.15
N GLU A 4 -1.88 -22.16 -6.90
CA GLU A 4 -2.20 -21.05 -6.01
C GLU A 4 -1.53 -19.82 -6.65
N THR A 5 -2.35 -18.93 -7.17
CA THR A 5 -1.91 -17.64 -7.70
C THR A 5 -1.36 -16.89 -6.50
N GLY A 6 -0.04 -16.77 -6.40
CA GLY A 6 0.59 -16.04 -5.33
C GLY A 6 0.00 -14.62 -5.27
N MET A 7 -0.74 -14.35 -4.20
CA MET A 7 -1.40 -13.06 -4.01
C MET A 7 -0.35 -11.97 -3.92
N GLN A 8 -0.40 -11.04 -4.86
CA GLN A 8 0.42 -9.84 -4.80
C GLN A 8 -0.03 -9.00 -3.61
N GLY A 9 0.88 -8.67 -2.71
CA GLY A 9 0.58 -7.76 -1.62
C GLY A 9 0.17 -6.39 -2.15
N LEU A 10 -0.94 -5.85 -1.65
CA LEU A 10 -1.45 -4.54 -2.01
C LEU A 10 -1.28 -3.55 -0.87
N VAL A 11 -0.93 -2.33 -1.21
CA VAL A 11 -0.93 -1.19 -0.27
C VAL A 11 -2.03 -0.24 -0.67
N VAL A 12 -2.92 0.03 0.26
CA VAL A 12 -4.06 0.92 0.04
C VAL A 12 -3.80 2.26 0.71
N GLY A 13 -3.66 3.29 -0.11
CA GLY A 13 -3.59 4.67 0.35
C GLY A 13 -5.00 5.26 0.50
N LEU A 14 -5.24 5.88 1.63
CA LEU A 14 -6.54 6.47 2.01
C LEU A 14 -6.40 7.97 2.25
N GLY A 15 -7.25 8.75 1.61
CA GLY A 15 -7.50 10.14 1.94
C GLY A 15 -8.93 10.31 2.39
N SER A 16 -9.23 11.10 3.41
CA SER A 16 -10.60 11.32 3.86
C SER A 16 -10.85 12.74 4.37
N SER A 17 -12.10 13.15 4.34
CA SER A 17 -12.57 14.26 5.15
C SER A 17 -12.66 13.85 6.62
N CYS A 18 -12.78 14.83 7.52
CA CYS A 18 -13.07 14.58 8.92
C CYS A 18 -14.46 13.98 9.07
N GLY A 19 -14.62 12.99 9.97
CA GLY A 19 -15.90 12.34 10.23
C GLY A 19 -16.37 11.41 9.10
N VAL A 20 -15.48 10.85 8.29
CA VAL A 20 -15.84 9.89 7.25
C VAL A 20 -16.53 8.66 7.86
N ARG A 21 -17.65 8.23 7.26
CA ARG A 21 -18.37 7.04 7.72
C ARG A 21 -17.65 5.75 7.33
N THR A 22 -17.58 4.80 8.25
CA THR A 22 -17.00 3.45 8.03
C THR A 22 -17.59 2.77 6.78
N ALA A 23 -18.91 2.87 6.58
CA ALA A 23 -19.57 2.29 5.40
C ALA A 23 -19.09 2.92 4.07
N ALA A 24 -18.80 4.23 4.05
CA ALA A 24 -18.28 4.90 2.87
C ALA A 24 -16.86 4.41 2.55
N VAL A 25 -16.03 4.20 3.57
CA VAL A 25 -14.67 3.64 3.40
C VAL A 25 -14.75 2.22 2.83
N TRP A 26 -15.58 1.34 3.39
CA TRP A 26 -15.78 -0.02 2.87
C TRP A 26 -16.29 -0.01 1.43
N SER A 27 -17.24 0.86 1.09
CA SER A 27 -17.74 0.96 -0.29
C SER A 27 -16.63 1.35 -1.26
N ALA A 28 -15.81 2.34 -0.90
CA ALA A 28 -14.70 2.78 -1.74
C ALA A 28 -13.62 1.69 -1.89
N LEU A 29 -13.31 0.96 -0.82
CA LEU A 29 -12.35 -0.15 -0.86
C LEU A 29 -12.80 -1.28 -1.79
N ARG A 30 -14.06 -1.72 -1.68
CA ARG A 30 -14.62 -2.80 -2.53
C ARG A 30 -14.65 -2.44 -4.01
N LEU A 31 -14.78 -1.15 -4.34
CA LEU A 31 -14.70 -0.68 -5.73
C LEU A 31 -13.27 -0.67 -6.25
N ALA A 32 -12.30 -0.31 -5.41
CA ALA A 32 -10.91 -0.17 -5.81
C ALA A 32 -10.11 -1.49 -5.74
N VAL A 33 -10.48 -2.40 -4.84
CA VAL A 33 -9.75 -3.64 -4.54
C VAL A 33 -10.70 -4.83 -4.67
N PRO A 34 -10.59 -5.61 -5.75
CA PRO A 34 -11.45 -6.79 -5.96
C PRO A 34 -11.27 -7.89 -4.90
N ASP A 35 -10.03 -8.08 -4.44
CA ASP A 35 -9.70 -9.04 -3.39
C ASP A 35 -9.09 -8.30 -2.19
N LEU A 36 -9.90 -8.10 -1.17
CA LEU A 36 -9.49 -7.42 0.05
C LEU A 36 -8.43 -8.20 0.85
N THR A 37 -8.37 -9.52 0.71
CA THR A 37 -7.39 -10.35 1.43
C THR A 37 -5.96 -10.12 0.94
N ALA A 38 -5.79 -9.54 -0.25
CA ALA A 38 -4.51 -9.14 -0.80
C ALA A 38 -3.92 -7.86 -0.16
N ILE A 39 -4.69 -7.14 0.67
CA ILE A 39 -4.22 -5.91 1.31
C ILE A 39 -3.21 -6.25 2.40
N THR A 40 -1.97 -5.84 2.19
CA THR A 40 -0.85 -6.01 3.12
C THR A 40 -0.73 -4.85 4.10
N ALA A 41 -1.07 -3.64 3.66
CA ALA A 41 -0.99 -2.43 4.49
C ALA A 41 -1.94 -1.34 4.01
N PHE A 42 -2.34 -0.48 4.95
CA PHE A 42 -2.99 0.80 4.69
C PHE A 42 -2.02 1.96 4.89
N ALA A 43 -2.27 3.07 4.20
CA ALA A 43 -1.47 4.27 4.36
C ALA A 43 -2.34 5.53 4.27
N THR A 44 -1.99 6.56 5.06
CA THR A 44 -2.69 7.84 5.07
C THR A 44 -1.77 8.98 5.50
N ILE A 45 -2.31 10.19 5.53
CA ILE A 45 -1.62 11.36 6.10
C ILE A 45 -1.73 11.37 7.63
N ASP A 46 -0.72 11.89 8.32
CA ASP A 46 -0.64 12.01 9.78
C ASP A 46 -1.89 12.63 10.42
N ARG A 47 -2.45 13.65 9.77
CA ARG A 47 -3.67 14.33 10.25
C ARG A 47 -4.92 13.45 10.30
N ARG A 48 -4.89 12.26 9.67
CA ARG A 48 -6.00 11.29 9.62
C ARG A 48 -5.69 9.99 10.35
N ARG A 49 -4.58 9.96 11.10
CA ARG A 49 -4.18 8.77 11.87
C ARG A 49 -5.27 8.30 12.84
N ASP A 50 -5.98 9.25 13.44
CA ASP A 50 -7.00 9.00 14.47
C ASP A 50 -8.43 9.15 13.93
N GLU A 51 -8.62 9.14 12.60
CA GLU A 51 -9.93 9.26 11.99
C GLU A 51 -10.76 8.00 12.27
N PRO A 52 -11.87 8.09 13.05
CA PRO A 52 -12.59 6.90 13.54
C PRO A 52 -13.10 5.99 12.42
N GLY A 53 -13.61 6.58 11.33
CA GLY A 53 -14.15 5.82 10.20
C GLY A 53 -13.08 5.02 9.45
N LEU A 54 -11.85 5.54 9.34
CA LEU A 54 -10.72 4.81 8.78
C LEU A 54 -10.24 3.72 9.73
N LEU A 55 -10.05 4.05 11.01
CA LEU A 55 -9.55 3.11 12.01
C LEU A 55 -10.49 1.92 12.22
N ALA A 56 -11.80 2.10 12.13
CA ALA A 56 -12.75 1.01 12.23
C ALA A 56 -12.52 -0.04 11.13
N VAL A 57 -12.36 0.41 9.87
CA VAL A 57 -12.07 -0.47 8.72
C VAL A 57 -10.72 -1.16 8.87
N ILE A 58 -9.69 -0.41 9.24
CA ILE A 58 -8.31 -0.94 9.35
C ILE A 58 -8.23 -2.00 10.44
N ARG A 59 -8.91 -1.81 11.58
CA ARG A 59 -8.98 -2.79 12.67
C ARG A 59 -9.73 -4.05 12.28
N GLU A 60 -10.87 -3.89 11.59
CA GLU A 60 -11.66 -5.02 11.13
C GLU A 60 -10.87 -5.85 10.11
N HIS A 61 -10.11 -5.19 9.24
CA HIS A 61 -9.25 -5.87 8.27
C HIS A 61 -8.02 -6.52 8.91
N GLY A 62 -7.39 -5.87 9.91
CA GLY A 62 -6.23 -6.37 10.64
C GLY A 62 -4.87 -6.03 10.01
N ALA A 63 -4.80 -5.34 8.87
CA ALA A 63 -3.55 -4.89 8.27
C ALA A 63 -3.02 -3.61 8.95
N PRO A 64 -1.69 -3.38 8.99
CA PRO A 64 -1.09 -2.21 9.60
C PRO A 64 -1.43 -0.92 8.86
N LEU A 65 -1.43 0.19 9.60
CA LEU A 65 -1.57 1.55 9.07
C LEU A 65 -0.24 2.29 9.11
N HIS A 66 0.19 2.81 7.96
CA HIS A 66 1.32 3.72 7.83
C HIS A 66 0.81 5.16 7.72
N CYS A 67 1.44 6.08 8.44
CA CYS A 67 1.07 7.50 8.41
C CYS A 67 2.28 8.33 8.00
N TYR A 68 2.05 9.31 7.12
CA TYR A 68 3.10 10.16 6.56
C TYR A 68 2.78 11.64 6.76
N PRO A 69 3.77 12.48 7.02
CA PRO A 69 3.60 13.92 7.05
C PRO A 69 3.33 14.49 5.64
N ALA A 70 2.71 15.68 5.59
CA ALA A 70 2.27 16.27 4.34
C ALA A 70 3.42 16.60 3.37
N ASP A 71 4.56 17.00 3.89
CA ASP A 71 5.77 17.33 3.12
C ASP A 71 6.39 16.08 2.44
N GLU A 72 6.41 14.94 3.12
CA GLU A 72 6.84 13.67 2.52
C GLU A 72 5.88 13.23 1.40
N LEU A 73 4.57 13.42 1.60
CA LEU A 73 3.57 13.12 0.58
C LEU A 73 3.65 14.06 -0.63
N ASP A 74 3.92 15.37 -0.43
CA ASP A 74 4.03 16.34 -1.54
C ASP A 74 5.29 16.11 -2.38
N ALA A 75 6.33 15.49 -1.82
CA ALA A 75 7.53 15.10 -2.55
C ALA A 75 7.34 13.91 -3.50
N VAL A 76 6.21 13.20 -3.42
CA VAL A 76 5.91 12.05 -4.30
C VAL A 76 5.27 12.52 -5.59
N GLU A 77 5.86 12.12 -6.73
CA GLU A 77 5.23 12.31 -8.02
C GLU A 77 4.03 11.38 -8.17
N VAL A 78 2.85 11.95 -8.45
CA VAL A 78 1.58 11.24 -8.55
C VAL A 78 0.88 11.52 -9.86
N PRO A 79 0.14 10.56 -10.44
CA PRO A 79 -0.55 10.75 -11.72
C PRO A 79 -1.75 11.71 -11.65
N CYS A 80 -2.41 11.83 -10.50
CA CYS A 80 -3.60 12.67 -10.33
C CYS A 80 -3.40 13.77 -9.27
N PRO A 81 -2.52 14.75 -9.53
CA PRO A 81 -2.30 15.86 -8.61
C PRO A 81 -3.55 16.76 -8.52
N SER A 82 -3.72 17.44 -7.38
CA SER A 82 -4.83 18.38 -7.15
C SER A 82 -4.35 19.59 -6.35
N ASP A 83 -4.36 20.75 -6.98
CA ASP A 83 -3.93 21.99 -6.34
C ASP A 83 -4.86 22.40 -5.19
N SER A 84 -6.17 22.15 -5.33
CA SER A 84 -7.13 22.39 -4.24
C SER A 84 -6.86 21.54 -2.99
N VAL A 85 -6.35 20.32 -3.14
CA VAL A 85 -5.93 19.47 -2.01
C VAL A 85 -4.63 20.02 -1.41
N ARG A 86 -3.72 20.48 -2.24
CA ARG A 86 -2.46 21.10 -1.78
C ARG A 86 -2.70 22.30 -0.90
N ASP A 87 -3.61 23.20 -1.29
CA ASP A 87 -3.94 24.40 -0.54
C ASP A 87 -4.53 24.11 0.84
N HIS A 88 -5.26 23.02 1.00
CA HIS A 88 -5.94 22.65 2.25
C HIS A 88 -5.14 21.68 3.13
N VAL A 89 -4.35 20.82 2.53
CA VAL A 89 -3.72 19.66 3.22
C VAL A 89 -2.20 19.71 3.15
N GLY A 90 -1.61 20.50 2.23
CA GLY A 90 -0.17 20.63 2.04
C GLY A 90 0.43 19.53 1.15
N THR A 91 -0.39 18.76 0.45
CA THR A 91 0.06 17.76 -0.54
C THR A 91 -0.92 17.66 -1.69
N ARG A 92 -0.42 17.38 -2.90
CA ARG A 92 -1.24 17.26 -4.11
C ARG A 92 -2.12 16.01 -4.17
N SER A 93 -1.77 14.95 -3.47
CA SER A 93 -2.57 13.72 -3.40
C SER A 93 -2.21 12.90 -2.18
N VAL A 94 -3.14 12.77 -1.24
CA VAL A 94 -2.93 11.94 -0.04
C VAL A 94 -2.93 10.46 -0.41
N ALA A 95 -3.98 9.97 -1.07
CA ALA A 95 -4.17 8.54 -1.30
C ALA A 95 -3.05 7.93 -2.17
N GLU A 96 -2.73 8.55 -3.31
CA GLU A 96 -1.70 8.03 -4.22
C GLU A 96 -0.31 8.10 -3.61
N ALA A 97 0.04 9.26 -3.02
CA ALA A 97 1.34 9.46 -2.41
C ALA A 97 1.56 8.51 -1.21
N ALA A 98 0.55 8.34 -0.35
CA ALA A 98 0.64 7.43 0.79
C ALA A 98 0.79 5.97 0.34
N ALA A 99 0.03 5.53 -0.68
CA ALA A 99 0.17 4.18 -1.23
C ALA A 99 1.58 3.92 -1.78
N LEU A 100 2.13 4.88 -2.52
CA LEU A 100 3.47 4.77 -3.12
C LEU A 100 4.58 4.82 -2.06
N LEU A 101 4.48 5.69 -1.04
CA LEU A 101 5.45 5.75 0.05
C LEU A 101 5.47 4.46 0.84
N ALA A 102 4.31 3.97 1.27
CA ALA A 102 4.23 2.73 2.02
C ALA A 102 4.70 1.54 1.17
N ALA A 103 4.36 1.48 -0.13
CA ALA A 103 4.90 0.45 -1.00
C ALA A 103 6.43 0.53 -1.12
N ARG A 104 7.01 1.74 -1.16
CA ARG A 104 8.46 1.94 -1.19
C ARG A 104 9.12 1.44 0.11
N ASP A 105 8.56 1.78 1.26
CA ASP A 105 9.07 1.36 2.57
C ASP A 105 8.96 -0.15 2.76
N LEU A 106 7.97 -0.77 2.15
CA LEU A 106 7.78 -2.22 2.11
C LEU A 106 8.58 -2.92 0.99
N GLY A 107 9.58 -2.30 0.40
CA GLY A 107 10.53 -2.89 -0.55
C GLY A 107 10.23 -2.59 -2.01
N GLY A 108 9.35 -1.66 -2.30
CA GLY A 108 9.04 -1.17 -3.64
C GLY A 108 7.71 -1.68 -4.19
N GLY A 109 7.19 -0.94 -5.15
CA GLY A 109 5.92 -1.24 -5.80
C GLY A 109 5.57 -0.16 -6.81
N SER A 110 4.44 -0.32 -7.48
CA SER A 110 3.89 0.65 -8.42
C SER A 110 2.40 0.86 -8.20
N LEU A 111 1.92 2.06 -8.55
CA LEU A 111 0.50 2.37 -8.48
C LEU A 111 -0.24 1.58 -9.57
N ILE A 112 -1.22 0.79 -9.17
CA ILE A 112 -2.06 -0.01 -10.09
C ILE A 112 -3.49 0.52 -10.20
N VAL A 113 -3.99 1.17 -9.15
CA VAL A 113 -5.27 1.88 -9.17
C VAL A 113 -5.01 3.33 -8.78
N PRO A 114 -5.12 4.27 -9.75
CA PRO A 114 -5.07 5.69 -9.46
C PRO A 114 -6.19 6.11 -8.53
N LYS A 115 -6.08 7.30 -7.97
CA LYS A 115 -7.06 7.85 -7.02
C LYS A 115 -8.51 7.71 -7.49
N GLN A 116 -9.27 6.89 -6.78
CA GLN A 116 -10.71 6.74 -6.90
C GLN A 116 -11.41 7.59 -5.84
N ARG A 117 -12.46 8.30 -6.21
CA ARG A 117 -13.22 9.14 -5.29
C ARG A 117 -14.49 8.41 -4.84
N GLY A 118 -14.67 8.32 -3.53
CA GLY A 118 -15.90 7.89 -2.88
C GLY A 118 -16.54 9.05 -2.09
N GLU A 119 -17.55 8.74 -1.29
CA GLU A 119 -18.22 9.70 -0.42
C GLU A 119 -17.28 10.08 0.75
N HIS A 120 -16.73 11.28 0.72
CA HIS A 120 -15.79 11.80 1.73
C HIS A 120 -14.50 10.97 1.91
N VAL A 121 -14.17 10.10 0.97
CA VAL A 121 -12.97 9.26 0.98
C VAL A 121 -12.37 9.16 -0.42
N THR A 122 -11.06 9.05 -0.49
CA THR A 122 -10.32 8.71 -1.71
C THR A 122 -9.47 7.47 -1.43
N VAL A 123 -9.41 6.58 -2.41
CA VAL A 123 -8.63 5.34 -2.35
C VAL A 123 -7.71 5.28 -3.55
N ALA A 124 -6.47 4.87 -3.33
CA ALA A 124 -5.53 4.50 -4.38
C ALA A 124 -4.81 3.21 -3.97
N VAL A 125 -4.40 2.41 -4.94
CA VAL A 125 -3.79 1.10 -4.66
C VAL A 125 -2.45 0.98 -5.36
N ALA A 126 -1.41 0.63 -4.60
CA ALA A 126 -0.13 0.21 -5.13
C ALA A 126 0.04 -1.31 -4.95
N ALA A 127 0.54 -1.98 -5.98
CA ALA A 127 0.96 -3.37 -5.87
C ALA A 127 2.42 -3.41 -5.39
N LEU A 128 2.69 -4.24 -4.40
CA LEU A 128 4.05 -4.47 -3.94
C LEU A 128 4.84 -5.24 -4.99
N ARG A 129 6.13 -4.94 -5.09
CA ARG A 129 7.02 -5.67 -5.98
C ARG A 129 7.17 -7.12 -5.48
N PRO A 130 6.77 -8.11 -6.27
CA PRO A 130 6.74 -9.50 -5.81
C PRO A 130 8.12 -10.15 -5.76
N LEU A 131 9.12 -9.54 -6.37
CA LEU A 131 10.50 -10.02 -6.37
C LEU A 131 11.51 -8.87 -6.36
N TRP A 132 12.70 -9.17 -5.86
CA TRP A 132 13.83 -8.27 -5.82
C TRP A 132 14.92 -8.76 -6.78
N ILE A 133 15.53 -7.82 -7.54
CA ILE A 133 16.69 -8.10 -8.41
C ILE A 133 17.86 -7.27 -7.89
N SER A 134 18.88 -7.94 -7.35
CA SER A 134 20.05 -7.31 -6.75
C SER A 134 21.01 -6.74 -7.78
N SER A 135 22.07 -6.06 -7.31
CA SER A 135 23.16 -5.57 -8.14
C SER A 135 24.07 -6.69 -8.71
N ALA A 136 23.93 -7.92 -8.24
CA ALA A 136 24.62 -9.09 -8.81
C ALA A 136 24.08 -9.50 -10.19
N CYS A 137 22.99 -8.87 -10.64
CA CYS A 137 22.41 -9.13 -11.96
C CYS A 137 23.36 -8.71 -13.10
N THR A 138 23.71 -9.65 -13.96
CA THR A 138 24.55 -9.42 -15.15
C THR A 138 23.77 -9.07 -16.40
N ALA A 139 22.46 -8.83 -16.31
CA ALA A 139 21.56 -8.57 -17.41
C ALA A 139 21.55 -9.66 -18.53
N CYS A 140 21.87 -10.91 -18.20
CA CYS A 140 21.98 -12.03 -19.14
C CYS A 140 20.66 -12.41 -19.84
N GLY A 141 19.51 -11.95 -19.34
CA GLY A 141 18.19 -12.15 -19.94
C GLY A 141 17.61 -13.55 -19.78
N ALA A 142 18.22 -14.47 -19.01
CA ALA A 142 17.67 -15.80 -18.77
C ALA A 142 16.26 -15.76 -18.18
N CYS A 143 16.04 -14.95 -17.17
CA CYS A 143 14.74 -14.74 -16.52
C CYS A 143 13.65 -14.18 -17.44
N LEU A 144 14.02 -13.38 -18.45
CA LEU A 144 13.08 -12.84 -19.45
C LEU A 144 12.49 -13.94 -20.33
N ARG A 145 13.31 -14.94 -20.68
CA ARG A 145 12.92 -16.07 -21.55
C ARG A 145 12.11 -17.12 -20.80
N THR A 146 12.40 -17.28 -19.51
CA THR A 146 11.78 -18.33 -18.68
C THR A 146 10.44 -17.88 -18.10
N CYS A 147 10.19 -16.57 -17.93
CA CYS A 147 8.97 -16.09 -17.29
C CYS A 147 7.71 -16.42 -18.10
N PRO A 148 6.80 -17.30 -17.61
CA PRO A 148 5.61 -17.71 -18.35
C PRO A 148 4.62 -16.53 -18.53
N GLU A 149 4.56 -15.64 -17.55
CA GLU A 149 3.65 -14.48 -17.53
C GLU A 149 4.24 -13.25 -18.22
N ARG A 150 5.49 -13.35 -18.74
CA ARG A 150 6.21 -12.21 -19.31
C ARG A 150 6.19 -10.98 -18.38
N ALA A 151 6.33 -11.23 -17.10
CA ALA A 151 6.30 -10.22 -16.05
C ALA A 151 7.62 -9.45 -15.89
N LEU A 152 8.66 -9.81 -16.68
CA LEU A 152 9.94 -9.13 -16.66
C LEU A 152 10.18 -8.42 -18.01
N ARG A 153 10.70 -7.21 -17.93
CA ARG A 153 11.06 -6.40 -19.10
C ARG A 153 12.54 -6.07 -19.07
N ALA A 154 13.19 -6.16 -20.22
CA ALA A 154 14.58 -5.79 -20.36
C ALA A 154 14.81 -4.29 -20.05
N ALA A 155 15.90 -4.02 -19.33
CA ALA A 155 16.39 -2.67 -19.07
C ALA A 155 17.93 -2.69 -18.99
N PRO A 156 18.63 -1.55 -19.13
CA PRO A 156 20.09 -1.51 -19.35
C PRO A 156 20.94 -2.20 -18.29
N GLN A 157 20.58 -2.12 -17.03
CA GLN A 157 21.36 -2.68 -15.92
C GLN A 157 20.78 -3.99 -15.38
N ARG A 158 19.47 -4.06 -15.26
CA ARG A 158 18.74 -5.21 -14.74
C ARG A 158 17.28 -5.15 -15.18
N PRO A 159 16.60 -6.28 -15.38
CA PRO A 159 15.20 -6.30 -15.76
C PRO A 159 14.32 -5.54 -14.77
N THR A 160 13.27 -4.91 -15.27
CA THR A 160 12.19 -4.35 -14.46
C THR A 160 11.06 -5.35 -14.33
N VAL A 161 10.38 -5.33 -13.20
CA VAL A 161 9.23 -6.21 -12.93
C VAL A 161 7.95 -5.48 -13.30
N ILE A 162 7.05 -6.19 -13.98
CA ILE A 162 5.67 -5.77 -14.20
C ILE A 162 4.85 -6.45 -13.10
N GLU A 163 4.64 -5.75 -12.00
CA GLU A 163 4.10 -6.29 -10.75
C GLU A 163 2.78 -7.04 -10.98
N ILE A 164 1.86 -6.45 -11.71
CA ILE A 164 0.53 -7.02 -11.98
C ILE A 164 0.55 -8.32 -12.80
N ARG A 165 1.66 -8.64 -13.46
CA ARG A 165 1.80 -9.88 -14.23
C ARG A 165 2.54 -10.98 -13.47
N CYS A 166 3.27 -10.62 -12.43
CA CYS A 166 4.10 -11.57 -11.70
C CYS A 166 3.24 -12.42 -10.76
N THR A 167 3.22 -13.72 -10.97
CA THR A 167 2.51 -14.69 -10.12
C THR A 167 3.40 -15.26 -9.00
N SER A 168 4.61 -14.72 -8.80
CA SER A 168 5.58 -15.21 -7.81
C SER A 168 5.92 -16.71 -7.95
N CYS A 169 5.86 -17.26 -9.16
CA CYS A 169 6.08 -18.68 -9.42
C CYS A 169 7.51 -19.17 -9.12
N GLY A 170 8.50 -18.27 -9.02
CA GLY A 170 9.90 -18.61 -8.69
C GLY A 170 10.77 -19.04 -9.86
N GLU A 171 10.25 -19.35 -11.05
CA GLU A 171 11.04 -19.86 -12.18
C GLU A 171 12.21 -18.95 -12.57
N CYS A 172 12.05 -17.63 -12.42
CA CYS A 172 13.14 -16.68 -12.67
C CYS A 172 14.25 -16.73 -11.61
N VAL A 173 13.93 -17.17 -10.40
CA VAL A 173 14.92 -17.36 -9.32
C VAL A 173 15.81 -18.56 -9.63
N GLU A 174 15.19 -19.70 -9.96
CA GLU A 174 15.91 -20.96 -10.23
C GLU A 174 16.85 -20.86 -11.43
N ILE A 175 16.47 -20.10 -12.45
CA ILE A 175 17.28 -19.96 -13.67
C ILE A 175 18.37 -18.89 -13.56
N CYS A 176 18.41 -18.11 -12.49
CA CYS A 176 19.36 -17.01 -12.35
C CYS A 176 20.79 -17.52 -12.07
N PRO A 177 21.76 -17.34 -12.99
CA PRO A 177 23.10 -17.91 -12.82
C PRO A 177 23.94 -17.18 -11.74
N THR A 178 23.47 -16.04 -11.25
CA THR A 178 24.17 -15.24 -10.24
C THR A 178 23.37 -15.09 -8.95
N ASP A 179 22.29 -15.85 -8.78
CA ASP A 179 21.37 -15.76 -7.63
C ASP A 179 20.90 -14.33 -7.33
N ALA A 180 20.82 -13.51 -8.38
CA ALA A 180 20.48 -12.09 -8.24
C ALA A 180 18.99 -11.85 -7.98
N ILE A 181 18.13 -12.85 -8.14
CA ILE A 181 16.68 -12.71 -8.01
C ILE A 181 16.21 -13.45 -6.76
N THR A 182 15.46 -12.75 -5.92
CA THR A 182 14.80 -13.33 -4.74
C THR A 182 13.34 -13.00 -4.76
N LEU A 183 12.48 -13.96 -4.40
CA LEU A 183 11.07 -13.71 -4.16
C LEU A 183 10.90 -12.92 -2.87
N ARG A 184 9.86 -12.08 -2.84
CA ARG A 184 9.42 -11.47 -1.61
C ARG A 184 8.87 -12.57 -0.71
N ASP A 185 9.48 -12.74 0.45
CA ASP A 185 8.92 -13.57 1.51
C ASP A 185 7.96 -12.69 2.34
N GLU A 186 6.67 -12.92 2.19
CA GLU A 186 5.64 -12.19 2.95
C GLU A 186 5.84 -12.33 4.47
N ARG A 187 6.40 -13.44 4.93
CA ARG A 187 6.69 -13.69 6.34
C ARG A 187 7.85 -12.83 6.87
N ARG A 188 8.83 -12.49 6.02
CA ARG A 188 9.95 -11.61 6.39
C ARG A 188 9.59 -10.12 6.33
N ALA A 189 8.55 -9.73 5.62
CA ALA A 189 8.10 -8.33 5.59
C ALA A 189 7.67 -7.83 6.97
N TRP A 190 7.31 -8.72 7.89
CA TRP A 190 6.93 -8.40 9.27
C TRP A 190 8.10 -8.27 10.25
N ASP A 191 9.28 -8.85 9.92
CA ASP A 191 10.46 -8.82 10.80
C ASP A 191 11.26 -7.50 10.74
N PHE A 192 10.95 -6.60 9.81
CA PHE A 192 11.59 -5.28 9.75
C PHE A 192 11.11 -4.30 10.84
N GLY A 193 10.20 -4.71 11.74
CA GLY A 193 9.56 -3.87 12.76
C GLY A 193 10.15 -3.90 14.16
N ALA A 194 11.07 -4.79 14.50
CA ALA A 194 11.53 -4.93 15.88
C ALA A 194 12.79 -4.12 16.25
N GLY A 195 13.39 -3.37 15.34
CA GLY A 195 14.71 -2.78 15.60
C GLY A 195 14.94 -1.32 15.30
N THR A 196 14.07 -0.63 14.57
CA THR A 196 14.16 0.83 14.42
C THR A 196 12.76 1.38 14.13
N ALA A 197 12.20 2.13 15.07
CA ALA A 197 11.02 2.96 14.83
C ALA A 197 11.37 3.98 13.72
N ARG A 198 11.23 3.58 12.46
CA ARG A 198 11.30 4.51 11.34
C ARG A 198 10.00 5.32 11.36
N ARG A 199 10.16 6.62 11.31
CA ARG A 199 9.10 7.62 11.19
C ARG A 199 8.05 7.13 10.21
N GLY A 200 6.82 6.90 10.68
CA GLY A 200 5.70 6.58 9.81
C GLY A 200 4.77 5.44 10.23
N SER A 201 5.16 4.57 11.15
CA SER A 201 4.22 3.59 11.69
C SER A 201 3.38 4.22 12.82
N CYS A 202 2.06 4.29 12.65
CA CYS A 202 1.16 4.67 13.73
C CYS A 202 1.12 3.56 14.77
N PRO A 203 1.39 3.83 16.06
CA PRO A 203 1.16 2.85 17.10
C PRO A 203 -0.34 2.51 17.14
N PRO A 204 -0.72 1.28 17.52
CA PRO A 204 -2.13 0.97 17.74
C PRO A 204 -2.66 1.94 18.79
N ALA A 205 -3.76 2.62 18.44
CA ALA A 205 -4.41 3.54 19.39
C ALA A 205 -4.79 2.78 20.66
N SER A 206 -4.15 3.13 21.76
CA SER A 206 -4.55 2.66 23.08
C SER A 206 -5.89 3.33 23.44
N PHE A 207 -6.98 2.63 23.24
CA PHE A 207 -8.29 3.09 23.67
C PHE A 207 -8.46 2.80 25.16
N SER A 208 -8.48 3.87 25.97
CA SER A 208 -9.19 3.86 27.23
C SER A 208 -10.69 3.94 26.88
N THR A 209 -11.42 2.89 27.22
CA THR A 209 -12.88 2.89 27.25
C THR A 209 -13.32 3.83 28.37
N GLN A 210 -13.53 5.10 28.08
CA GLN A 210 -14.42 5.94 28.88
C GLN A 210 -15.69 6.11 28.06
N ALA A 211 -16.72 5.42 28.49
CA ALA A 211 -18.08 5.68 28.10
C ALA A 211 -18.46 7.02 28.75
N ASP A 212 -18.44 8.08 27.99
CA ASP A 212 -19.05 9.34 28.40
C ASP A 212 -20.54 9.24 28.12
N ASP A 213 -21.32 9.04 29.19
CA ASP A 213 -22.75 9.28 29.31
C ASP A 213 -23.03 10.72 28.89
N VAL A 214 -23.64 10.90 27.73
CA VAL A 214 -24.23 12.18 27.32
C VAL A 214 -25.67 12.20 27.83
N PRO A 215 -26.03 13.05 28.78
CA PRO A 215 -27.44 13.17 29.23
C PRO A 215 -28.29 13.78 28.12
N VAL A 216 -29.32 13.05 27.72
CA VAL A 216 -30.39 13.53 26.83
C VAL A 216 -31.23 14.55 27.60
N ASP A 217 -31.04 15.81 27.34
CA ASP A 217 -31.94 16.89 27.84
C ASP A 217 -33.26 16.86 27.03
N ARG A 218 -34.29 16.31 27.67
CA ARG A 218 -35.66 16.42 27.19
C ARG A 218 -36.24 17.73 27.72
N ARG A 219 -36.23 18.76 26.92
CA ARG A 219 -37.17 19.89 27.08
C ARG A 219 -37.55 20.55 25.75
N ASN A 220 -38.84 20.44 25.47
CA ASN A 220 -39.75 21.15 24.51
C ASN A 220 -39.57 20.78 23.04
#